data_b72a60313167f82de119ac0faf244684
#
_entry.id   b72a60313167f82de119ac0faf244684
#
_cell.length_a   1.000
_cell.length_b   1.000
_cell.length_c   1.000
_cell.angle_alpha   90.00
_cell.angle_beta   90.00
_cell.angle_gamma   90.00
#
_symmetry.space_group_name_H-M   'P 1'
#
loop_
_entity.id
_entity.type
_entity.pdbx_description
1 polymer ?
#
loop_
_entity_poly.entity_id
_entity_poly.type
_entity_poly.pdbx_seq_one_letter_code
_entity_poly.pdbx_strand_id
1 'polypeptide(L)'
;MNYYFTRESYRFQVLFILIGAIVILLASADIIFAGFIQLDGVADVKTRFSRGCSTLQEVAKQARAKGIDTVIFGDQARDALEYGVVPLERIIRKRNESSSILTVGAPAYISEINDNDKQFEETLLISGAEVAPFYYWTGNVFNGNLVANNLGKHLFVVGFDTPEFYEQLPILDSNFSKRYITHYQQYFVGCVVFFLLFLVVFLKGYKKKLTRLIAGIMFLLVLNNIPFRSSPFSQYKGDL
;
A
#
# COMPACT_ATOMS: atom_id res chain seq x y z
N MET A 1 -76.07 2.30 27.18
CA MET A 1 -75.93 2.04 25.75
C MET A 1 -74.96 2.99 25.05
N ASN A 2 -74.12 3.72 25.76
CA ASN A 2 -73.24 4.75 25.18
C ASN A 2 -71.71 4.44 25.20
N TYR A 3 -71.29 3.31 25.71
CA TYR A 3 -69.84 3.00 25.86
C TYR A 3 -69.24 2.29 24.67
N TYR A 4 -70.03 1.64 23.84
CA TYR A 4 -69.53 0.91 22.66
C TYR A 4 -69.24 1.82 21.47
N PHE A 5 -69.92 2.93 21.32
CA PHE A 5 -69.72 3.84 20.22
C PHE A 5 -68.44 4.64 20.28
N THR A 6 -67.92 4.91 21.45
CA THR A 6 -66.70 5.68 21.66
C THR A 6 -65.42 4.87 21.34
N ARG A 7 -65.45 3.52 21.55
CA ARG A 7 -64.26 2.66 21.36
C ARG A 7 -63.98 2.34 19.89
N GLU A 8 -65.01 2.26 19.07
CA GLU A 8 -64.83 2.09 17.63
C GLU A 8 -64.37 3.38 16.93
N SER A 9 -64.91 4.53 17.35
CA SER A 9 -64.49 5.83 16.85
C SER A 9 -62.98 6.08 17.09
N TYR A 10 -62.50 5.66 18.27
CA TYR A 10 -61.07 5.81 18.61
C TYR A 10 -60.17 4.92 17.76
N ARG A 11 -60.60 3.72 17.43
CA ARG A 11 -59.85 2.80 16.57
C ARG A 11 -59.76 3.32 15.13
N PHE A 12 -60.83 3.92 14.61
CA PHE A 12 -60.79 4.56 13.29
C PHE A 12 -59.86 5.78 13.26
N GLN A 13 -59.89 6.60 14.29
CA GLN A 13 -58.99 7.76 14.40
C GLN A 13 -57.51 7.33 14.46
N VAL A 14 -57.17 6.34 15.24
CA VAL A 14 -55.82 5.81 15.35
C VAL A 14 -55.37 5.21 14.04
N LEU A 15 -56.25 4.49 13.35
CA LEU A 15 -55.97 3.92 12.02
C LEU A 15 -55.70 5.02 10.95
N PHE A 16 -56.48 6.08 10.96
CA PHE A 16 -56.28 7.24 10.06
C PHE A 16 -54.97 7.97 10.35
N ILE A 17 -54.60 8.14 11.60
CA ILE A 17 -53.32 8.73 12.00
C ILE A 17 -52.15 7.85 11.56
N LEU A 18 -52.24 6.53 11.74
CA LEU A 18 -51.23 5.58 11.30
C LEU A 18 -51.05 5.57 9.77
N ILE A 19 -52.16 5.55 9.02
CA ILE A 19 -52.14 5.63 7.56
C ILE A 19 -51.56 6.96 7.11
N GLY A 20 -51.93 8.07 7.71
CA GLY A 20 -51.37 9.37 7.45
C GLY A 20 -49.86 9.46 7.72
N ALA A 21 -49.40 8.88 8.84
CA ALA A 21 -47.97 8.81 9.17
C ALA A 21 -47.18 7.95 8.16
N ILE A 22 -47.77 6.82 7.73
CA ILE A 22 -47.16 5.95 6.69
C ILE A 22 -47.10 6.69 5.33
N VAL A 23 -48.15 7.39 4.94
CA VAL A 23 -48.16 8.16 3.68
C VAL A 23 -47.13 9.30 3.75
N ILE A 24 -47.02 10.00 4.87
CA ILE A 24 -45.98 11.03 5.08
C ILE A 24 -44.58 10.43 5.05
N LEU A 25 -44.37 9.27 5.68
CA LEU A 25 -43.10 8.56 5.63
C LEU A 25 -42.72 8.08 4.23
N LEU A 26 -43.70 7.61 3.45
CA LEU A 26 -43.48 7.19 2.06
C LEU A 26 -43.28 8.39 1.13
N ALA A 27 -43.96 9.53 1.39
CA ALA A 27 -43.81 10.76 0.61
C ALA A 27 -42.50 11.50 0.94
N SER A 28 -41.96 11.33 2.16
CA SER A 28 -40.67 11.90 2.56
C SER A 28 -39.47 10.98 2.25
N ALA A 29 -39.70 9.77 1.79
CA ALA A 29 -38.68 8.94 1.20
C ALA A 29 -38.38 9.52 -0.21
N ASP A 30 -37.63 10.61 -0.25
CA ASP A 30 -36.86 10.94 -1.43
C ASP A 30 -35.96 9.75 -1.71
N ILE A 31 -36.41 8.89 -2.62
CA ILE A 31 -35.52 7.86 -3.19
C ILE A 31 -34.49 8.68 -3.95
N ILE A 32 -33.38 8.95 -3.27
CA ILE A 32 -32.16 9.47 -3.90
C ILE A 32 -31.73 8.34 -4.84
N PHE A 33 -32.25 8.33 -6.05
CA PHE A 33 -31.63 7.63 -7.14
C PHE A 33 -30.30 8.35 -7.34
N ALA A 34 -29.23 7.79 -6.80
CA ALA A 34 -27.90 8.16 -7.19
C ALA A 34 -27.83 7.85 -8.69
N GLY A 35 -28.04 8.86 -9.51
CA GLY A 35 -27.89 8.75 -10.95
C GLY A 35 -26.43 8.42 -11.22
N PHE A 36 -26.17 7.27 -11.84
CA PHE A 36 -24.83 6.97 -12.34
C PHE A 36 -24.54 7.93 -13.50
N ILE A 37 -23.40 8.62 -13.42
CA ILE A 37 -22.87 9.43 -14.52
C ILE A 37 -21.84 8.56 -15.23
N GLN A 38 -21.99 8.37 -16.52
CA GLN A 38 -20.99 7.73 -17.35
C GLN A 38 -19.92 8.77 -17.70
N LEU A 39 -18.65 8.45 -17.42
CA LEU A 39 -17.50 9.26 -17.77
C LEU A 39 -16.60 8.46 -18.73
N ASP A 40 -16.14 9.12 -19.78
CA ASP A 40 -15.10 8.57 -20.64
C ASP A 40 -13.73 8.82 -20.02
N GLY A 41 -12.99 7.74 -19.75
CA GLY A 41 -11.76 7.85 -18.99
C GLY A 41 -10.64 6.95 -19.46
N VAL A 42 -9.44 7.27 -19.02
CA VAL A 42 -8.24 6.44 -19.16
C VAL A 42 -7.68 6.08 -17.79
N ALA A 43 -7.24 4.84 -17.64
CA ALA A 43 -6.67 4.35 -16.39
C ALA A 43 -5.24 3.82 -16.61
N ASP A 44 -4.50 3.67 -15.52
CA ASP A 44 -3.11 3.21 -15.51
C ASP A 44 -2.16 4.10 -16.32
N VAL A 45 -2.40 5.42 -16.27
CA VAL A 45 -1.54 6.39 -16.96
C VAL A 45 -0.28 6.64 -16.14
N LYS A 46 0.88 6.35 -16.73
CA LYS A 46 2.19 6.52 -16.09
C LYS A 46 2.79 7.87 -16.46
N THR A 47 3.42 8.50 -15.48
CA THR A 47 4.06 9.81 -15.63
C THR A 47 5.58 9.72 -15.34
N ARG A 48 6.25 10.88 -15.34
CA ARG A 48 7.68 10.97 -14.95
C ARG A 48 7.94 10.62 -13.48
N PHE A 49 6.90 10.47 -12.66
CA PHE A 49 7.07 9.90 -11.31
C PHE A 49 7.53 8.44 -11.36
N SER A 50 7.22 7.72 -12.45
CA SER A 50 7.71 6.36 -12.66
C SER A 50 8.31 6.18 -14.06
N ARG A 51 7.71 5.34 -14.89
CA ARG A 51 8.24 4.96 -16.21
C ARG A 51 7.64 5.75 -17.37
N GLY A 52 6.74 6.70 -17.10
CA GLY A 52 6.14 7.53 -18.12
C GLY A 52 7.09 8.63 -18.63
N CYS A 53 6.79 9.16 -19.81
CA CYS A 53 7.59 10.20 -20.46
C CYS A 53 7.05 11.60 -20.19
N SER A 54 5.75 11.73 -19.86
CA SER A 54 5.06 13.00 -19.67
C SER A 54 4.92 13.36 -18.19
N THR A 55 4.86 14.66 -17.91
CA THR A 55 4.46 15.18 -16.59
C THR A 55 2.97 14.98 -16.36
N LEU A 56 2.52 15.07 -15.10
CA LEU A 56 1.09 15.06 -14.75
C LEU A 56 0.34 16.16 -15.48
N GLN A 57 0.90 17.37 -15.52
CA GLN A 57 0.32 18.51 -16.22
C GLN A 57 0.17 18.30 -17.74
N GLU A 58 1.19 17.72 -18.38
CA GLU A 58 1.11 17.41 -19.82
C GLU A 58 0.03 16.38 -20.11
N VAL A 59 -0.14 15.37 -19.26
CA VAL A 59 -1.20 14.36 -19.38
C VAL A 59 -2.57 15.00 -19.19
N ALA A 60 -2.78 15.82 -18.15
CA ALA A 60 -4.03 16.52 -17.90
C ALA A 60 -4.42 17.44 -19.10
N LYS A 61 -3.47 18.19 -19.62
CA LYS A 61 -3.65 19.04 -20.79
C LYS A 61 -4.03 18.26 -22.04
N GLN A 62 -3.43 17.11 -22.25
CA GLN A 62 -3.74 16.23 -23.40
C GLN A 62 -5.13 15.58 -23.24
N ALA A 63 -5.49 15.15 -22.04
CA ALA A 63 -6.78 14.58 -21.73
C ALA A 63 -7.91 15.58 -22.02
N ARG A 64 -7.77 16.79 -21.49
CA ARG A 64 -8.72 17.90 -21.77
C ARG A 64 -8.84 18.18 -23.28
N ALA A 65 -7.72 18.28 -23.98
CA ALA A 65 -7.71 18.55 -25.43
C ALA A 65 -8.42 17.46 -26.26
N LYS A 66 -8.51 16.24 -25.71
CA LYS A 66 -9.17 15.09 -26.35
C LYS A 66 -10.60 14.86 -25.84
N GLY A 67 -11.11 15.68 -24.92
CA GLY A 67 -12.44 15.53 -24.32
C GLY A 67 -12.54 14.28 -23.42
N ILE A 68 -11.46 13.90 -22.75
CA ILE A 68 -11.46 12.80 -21.76
C ILE A 68 -11.92 13.34 -20.43
N ASP A 69 -12.97 12.76 -19.87
CA ASP A 69 -13.61 13.21 -18.62
C ASP A 69 -12.79 12.87 -17.39
N THR A 70 -12.05 11.73 -17.40
CA THR A 70 -11.27 11.30 -16.24
C THR A 70 -9.95 10.63 -16.61
N VAL A 71 -8.91 10.90 -15.81
CA VAL A 71 -7.61 10.25 -15.89
C VAL A 71 -7.28 9.65 -14.54
N ILE A 72 -7.04 8.33 -14.52
CA ILE A 72 -6.57 7.62 -13.33
C ILE A 72 -5.08 7.32 -13.50
N PHE A 73 -4.27 7.95 -12.67
CA PHE A 73 -2.83 7.75 -12.70
C PHE A 73 -2.45 6.39 -12.12
N GLY A 74 -1.44 5.74 -12.69
CA GLY A 74 -0.97 4.41 -12.31
C GLY A 74 0.55 4.35 -12.19
N ASP A 75 1.16 5.42 -11.71
CA ASP A 75 2.61 5.42 -11.48
C ASP A 75 3.00 4.33 -10.48
N GLN A 76 4.18 3.76 -10.64
CA GLN A 76 4.64 2.71 -9.75
C GLN A 76 4.88 3.26 -8.35
N ALA A 77 4.26 2.64 -7.35
CA ALA A 77 4.48 3.00 -5.94
C ALA A 77 5.95 2.82 -5.57
N ARG A 78 6.55 1.70 -5.99
CA ARG A 78 7.99 1.44 -5.88
C ARG A 78 8.45 0.61 -7.08
N ASP A 79 9.51 1.06 -7.74
CA ASP A 79 10.17 0.34 -8.83
C ASP A 79 11.57 -0.07 -8.40
N ALA A 80 11.67 -1.19 -7.70
CA ALA A 80 12.93 -1.68 -7.17
C ALA A 80 13.04 -3.20 -7.33
N LEU A 81 14.21 -3.65 -7.76
CA LEU A 81 14.57 -5.06 -7.82
C LEU A 81 15.79 -5.29 -6.94
N GLU A 82 15.67 -6.19 -5.98
CA GLU A 82 16.73 -6.50 -5.03
C GLU A 82 17.01 -8.01 -5.01
N TYR A 83 18.28 -8.37 -5.02
CA TYR A 83 18.75 -9.73 -4.80
C TYR A 83 19.79 -9.75 -3.70
N GLY A 84 19.61 -10.62 -2.71
CA GLY A 84 20.53 -10.86 -1.62
C GLY A 84 21.14 -12.27 -1.65
N VAL A 85 22.41 -12.38 -1.34
CA VAL A 85 23.15 -13.67 -1.34
C VAL A 85 22.95 -14.41 -0.02
N VAL A 86 22.31 -15.60 -0.09
CA VAL A 86 22.11 -16.48 1.09
C VAL A 86 23.47 -16.91 1.67
N PRO A 87 23.68 -16.89 3.00
CA PRO A 87 22.78 -16.57 4.09
C PRO A 87 22.81 -15.10 4.57
N LEU A 88 23.43 -14.20 3.84
CA LEU A 88 23.67 -12.82 4.23
C LEU A 88 22.90 -11.82 3.34
N GLU A 89 21.66 -12.14 2.97
CA GLU A 89 20.86 -11.44 1.96
C GLU A 89 20.66 -9.94 2.26
N ARG A 90 20.73 -9.58 3.52
CA ARG A 90 20.56 -8.18 3.94
C ARG A 90 21.86 -7.39 3.98
N ILE A 91 23.01 -8.10 3.98
CA ILE A 91 24.35 -7.50 4.02
C ILE A 91 24.97 -7.50 2.63
N ILE A 92 24.93 -8.67 1.96
CA ILE A 92 25.46 -8.85 0.60
C ILE A 92 24.28 -8.87 -0.36
N ARG A 93 23.93 -7.69 -0.86
CA ARG A 93 22.79 -7.51 -1.76
C ARG A 93 23.10 -6.54 -2.88
N LYS A 94 22.45 -6.76 -4.01
CA LYS A 94 22.39 -5.80 -5.14
C LYS A 94 20.95 -5.33 -5.26
N ARG A 95 20.75 -4.02 -5.26
CA ARG A 95 19.46 -3.36 -5.49
C ARG A 95 19.58 -2.47 -6.72
N ASN A 96 18.61 -2.58 -7.59
CA ASN A 96 18.39 -1.67 -8.69
C ASN A 96 17.05 -0.98 -8.45
N GLU A 97 17.03 0.34 -8.41
CA GLU A 97 15.85 1.13 -8.09
C GLU A 97 15.71 2.24 -9.13
N SER A 98 14.52 2.38 -9.67
CA SER A 98 14.14 3.43 -10.61
C SER A 98 13.27 4.47 -9.94
N SER A 99 12.96 5.56 -10.65
CA SER A 99 12.01 6.57 -10.18
C SER A 99 10.63 5.95 -9.90
N SER A 100 10.02 6.33 -8.81
CA SER A 100 8.70 5.86 -8.37
C SER A 100 8.07 6.85 -7.39
N ILE A 101 6.79 6.71 -7.09
CA ILE A 101 6.08 7.62 -6.16
C ILE A 101 6.83 7.74 -4.83
N LEU A 102 7.27 6.63 -4.24
CA LEU A 102 7.94 6.63 -2.94
C LEU A 102 9.41 7.09 -2.99
N THR A 103 10.08 7.03 -4.15
CA THR A 103 11.44 7.56 -4.28
C THR A 103 11.45 9.07 -4.47
N VAL A 104 10.47 9.60 -5.18
CA VAL A 104 10.30 11.06 -5.38
C VAL A 104 9.63 11.69 -4.16
N GLY A 105 8.67 10.98 -3.57
CA GLY A 105 7.89 11.39 -2.41
C GLY A 105 6.39 11.43 -2.71
N ALA A 106 5.61 10.64 -1.97
CA ALA A 106 4.15 10.61 -2.07
C ALA A 106 3.48 11.99 -1.85
N PRO A 107 3.95 12.84 -0.92
CA PRO A 107 3.41 14.19 -0.77
C PRO A 107 3.52 15.03 -2.04
N ALA A 108 4.65 14.96 -2.75
CA ALA A 108 4.85 15.70 -3.99
C ALA A 108 3.90 15.20 -5.10
N TYR A 109 3.75 13.88 -5.21
CA TYR A 109 2.83 13.24 -6.17
C TYR A 109 1.38 13.69 -5.98
N ILE A 110 0.86 13.58 -4.75
CA ILE A 110 -0.52 13.97 -4.41
C ILE A 110 -0.73 15.47 -4.60
N SER A 111 0.22 16.30 -4.16
CA SER A 111 0.11 17.76 -4.34
C SER A 111 0.03 18.13 -5.82
N GLU A 112 0.87 17.53 -6.66
CA GLU A 112 0.87 17.82 -8.10
C GLU A 112 -0.44 17.38 -8.78
N ILE A 113 -1.02 16.22 -8.39
CA ILE A 113 -2.34 15.79 -8.90
C ILE A 113 -3.40 16.80 -8.49
N ASN A 114 -3.49 17.16 -7.19
CA ASN A 114 -4.50 18.07 -6.67
C ASN A 114 -4.42 19.48 -7.28
N ASP A 115 -3.20 19.97 -7.53
CA ASP A 115 -2.99 21.28 -8.13
C ASP A 115 -3.40 21.30 -9.61
N ASN A 116 -3.12 20.21 -10.34
CA ASN A 116 -3.56 20.06 -11.72
C ASN A 116 -5.08 19.81 -11.81
N ASP A 117 -5.68 19.06 -10.89
CA ASP A 117 -7.13 18.83 -10.84
C ASP A 117 -7.91 20.16 -10.71
N LYS A 118 -7.44 21.04 -9.83
CA LYS A 118 -7.99 22.41 -9.70
C LYS A 118 -7.79 23.27 -10.95
N GLN A 119 -6.70 23.06 -11.69
CA GLN A 119 -6.40 23.83 -12.90
C GLN A 119 -7.20 23.35 -14.11
N PHE A 120 -7.56 22.07 -14.17
CA PHE A 120 -8.23 21.44 -15.30
C PHE A 120 -9.62 20.89 -14.91
N GLU A 121 -10.50 21.76 -14.38
CA GLU A 121 -11.82 21.43 -13.82
C GLU A 121 -12.72 20.59 -14.74
N GLU A 122 -12.46 20.56 -16.06
CA GLU A 122 -13.22 19.76 -17.02
C GLU A 122 -12.77 18.30 -17.11
N THR A 123 -11.64 17.93 -16.45
CA THR A 123 -11.08 16.58 -16.46
C THR A 123 -10.76 16.17 -15.03
N LEU A 124 -11.44 15.17 -14.51
CA LEU A 124 -11.21 14.63 -13.18
C LEU A 124 -9.89 13.86 -13.13
N LEU A 125 -8.97 14.28 -12.28
CA LEU A 125 -7.68 13.62 -12.08
C LEU A 125 -7.69 12.79 -10.81
N ILE A 126 -7.57 11.47 -10.95
CA ILE A 126 -7.64 10.54 -9.82
C ILE A 126 -6.26 9.96 -9.57
N SER A 127 -5.81 10.06 -8.32
CA SER A 127 -4.58 9.43 -7.86
C SER A 127 -4.71 7.91 -7.82
N GLY A 128 -3.66 7.22 -8.20
CA GLY A 128 -3.56 5.78 -8.13
C GLY A 128 -2.11 5.34 -8.13
N ALA A 129 -1.88 4.07 -7.96
CA ALA A 129 -0.56 3.49 -8.04
C ALA A 129 -0.60 2.04 -8.52
N GLU A 130 0.41 1.67 -9.27
CA GLU A 130 0.73 0.28 -9.55
C GLU A 130 1.65 -0.26 -8.45
N VAL A 131 1.25 -1.35 -7.82
CA VAL A 131 1.95 -1.97 -6.69
C VAL A 131 2.38 -3.38 -7.09
N ALA A 132 3.67 -3.68 -6.95
CA ALA A 132 4.21 -5.03 -7.04
C ALA A 132 4.44 -5.56 -5.62
N PRO A 133 3.45 -6.23 -5.00
CA PRO A 133 3.50 -6.52 -3.57
C PRO A 133 4.49 -7.60 -3.21
N PHE A 134 4.82 -8.48 -4.16
CA PHE A 134 5.63 -9.65 -3.86
C PHE A 134 6.32 -10.25 -5.08
N TYR A 135 7.63 -10.43 -4.98
CA TYR A 135 8.41 -11.30 -5.84
C TYR A 135 9.40 -12.10 -4.99
N TYR A 136 9.87 -13.25 -5.49
CA TYR A 136 10.88 -14.05 -4.83
C TYR A 136 11.83 -14.68 -5.83
N TRP A 137 13.02 -15.02 -5.37
CA TRP A 137 14.06 -15.62 -6.18
C TRP A 137 14.11 -17.14 -6.02
N THR A 138 14.34 -17.84 -7.12
CA THR A 138 14.72 -19.25 -7.15
C THR A 138 16.00 -19.42 -7.93
N GLY A 139 16.70 -20.54 -7.70
CA GLY A 139 18.00 -20.78 -8.30
C GLY A 139 19.16 -20.18 -7.52
N ASN A 140 20.31 -20.08 -8.16
CA ASN A 140 21.56 -19.61 -7.54
C ASN A 140 22.33 -18.73 -8.52
N VAL A 141 22.80 -17.57 -8.04
CA VAL A 141 23.56 -16.62 -8.85
C VAL A 141 24.87 -17.23 -9.37
N PHE A 142 25.51 -18.09 -8.59
CA PHE A 142 26.78 -18.72 -8.97
C PHE A 142 26.64 -19.78 -10.08
N ASN A 143 25.43 -20.33 -10.25
CA ASN A 143 25.11 -21.31 -11.28
C ASN A 143 24.49 -20.65 -12.52
N GLY A 144 24.27 -19.35 -12.51
CA GLY A 144 23.67 -18.60 -13.60
C GLY A 144 22.19 -18.94 -13.88
N ASN A 145 21.51 -19.62 -12.94
CA ASN A 145 20.10 -20.06 -13.09
C ASN A 145 19.14 -19.28 -12.17
N LEU A 146 19.49 -18.06 -11.82
CA LEU A 146 18.66 -17.21 -10.97
C LEU A 146 17.40 -16.76 -11.71
N VAL A 147 16.22 -16.97 -11.10
CA VAL A 147 14.92 -16.62 -11.66
C VAL A 147 14.13 -15.79 -10.66
N ALA A 148 13.63 -14.65 -11.09
CA ALA A 148 12.68 -13.83 -10.34
C ALA A 148 11.25 -14.30 -10.62
N ASN A 149 10.56 -14.79 -9.60
CA ASN A 149 9.20 -15.27 -9.70
C ASN A 149 8.22 -14.17 -9.25
N ASN A 150 7.05 -14.12 -9.85
CA ASN A 150 5.99 -13.14 -9.59
C ASN A 150 6.36 -11.66 -9.85
N LEU A 151 7.47 -11.38 -10.51
CA LEU A 151 7.92 -10.01 -10.78
C LEU A 151 6.90 -9.19 -11.58
N GLY A 152 6.11 -9.84 -12.44
CA GLY A 152 5.07 -9.19 -13.24
C GLY A 152 3.67 -9.20 -12.63
N LYS A 153 3.51 -9.60 -11.36
CA LYS A 153 2.21 -9.53 -10.67
C LYS A 153 2.07 -8.16 -10.01
N HIS A 154 1.17 -7.37 -10.57
CA HIS A 154 0.92 -6.02 -10.10
C HIS A 154 -0.53 -5.88 -9.68
N LEU A 155 -0.77 -5.04 -8.67
CA LEU A 155 -2.08 -4.58 -8.24
C LEU A 155 -2.20 -3.10 -8.60
N PHE A 156 -3.34 -2.74 -9.16
CA PHE A 156 -3.66 -1.35 -9.40
C PHE A 156 -4.59 -0.85 -8.29
N VAL A 157 -4.16 0.18 -7.58
CA VAL A 157 -4.89 0.81 -6.49
C VAL A 157 -5.26 2.23 -6.89
N VAL A 158 -6.47 2.67 -6.51
CA VAL A 158 -7.06 3.93 -6.99
C VAL A 158 -7.70 4.68 -5.83
N GLY A 159 -7.67 6.02 -5.89
CA GLY A 159 -8.37 6.89 -4.97
C GLY A 159 -7.63 7.18 -3.67
N PHE A 160 -6.31 7.12 -3.67
CA PHE A 160 -5.49 7.51 -2.52
C PHE A 160 -5.18 9.00 -2.56
N ASP A 161 -5.85 9.76 -1.72
CA ASP A 161 -5.78 11.20 -1.61
C ASP A 161 -4.82 11.72 -0.53
N THR A 162 -4.25 10.80 0.27
CA THR A 162 -3.27 11.15 1.31
C THR A 162 -1.95 10.38 1.15
N PRO A 163 -0.80 11.02 1.42
CA PRO A 163 0.52 10.40 1.28
C PRO A 163 0.72 9.15 2.15
N GLU A 164 0.07 9.12 3.33
CA GLU A 164 0.18 8.04 4.29
C GLU A 164 -0.32 6.69 3.76
N PHE A 165 -1.30 6.71 2.86
CA PHE A 165 -1.78 5.49 2.22
C PHE A 165 -0.70 4.84 1.34
N TYR A 166 0.10 5.64 0.63
CA TYR A 166 1.21 5.12 -0.19
C TYR A 166 2.29 4.45 0.64
N GLU A 167 2.57 4.97 1.85
CA GLU A 167 3.53 4.38 2.79
C GLU A 167 3.04 3.05 3.39
N GLN A 168 1.72 2.82 3.39
CA GLN A 168 1.09 1.62 3.93
C GLN A 168 0.87 0.52 2.90
N LEU A 169 1.14 0.79 1.62
CA LEU A 169 0.98 -0.20 0.57
C LEU A 169 1.87 -1.44 0.82
N PRO A 170 1.40 -2.64 0.50
CA PRO A 170 2.16 -3.88 0.65
C PRO A 170 3.22 -3.99 -0.45
N ILE A 171 4.28 -3.22 -0.34
CA ILE A 171 5.39 -3.19 -1.28
C ILE A 171 6.68 -3.65 -0.63
N LEU A 172 7.57 -4.22 -1.44
CA LEU A 172 8.91 -4.58 -1.01
C LEU A 172 9.76 -3.31 -0.88
N ASP A 173 9.90 -2.81 0.34
CA ASP A 173 10.72 -1.65 0.65
C ASP A 173 11.87 -1.99 1.59
N SER A 174 12.97 -1.21 1.46
CA SER A 174 14.10 -1.25 2.38
C SER A 174 13.79 -0.60 3.74
N ASN A 175 12.72 0.18 3.82
CA ASN A 175 12.32 0.86 5.03
C ASN A 175 11.43 -0.03 5.89
N PHE A 176 11.70 -0.01 7.19
CA PHE A 176 10.89 -0.73 8.16
C PHE A 176 9.57 0.00 8.39
N SER A 177 8.45 -0.68 8.20
CA SER A 177 7.15 -0.18 8.60
C SER A 177 6.83 -0.53 10.05
N LYS A 178 6.46 0.47 10.86
CA LYS A 178 6.01 0.27 12.25
C LYS A 178 4.80 -0.65 12.39
N ARG A 179 4.00 -0.79 11.33
CA ARG A 179 2.86 -1.69 11.23
C ARG A 179 3.23 -3.15 11.54
N TYR A 180 4.46 -3.54 11.24
CA TYR A 180 4.91 -4.93 11.35
C TYR A 180 5.73 -5.23 12.62
N ILE A 181 5.84 -4.28 13.56
CA ILE A 181 6.61 -4.47 14.82
C ILE A 181 6.17 -5.74 15.56
N THR A 182 4.88 -5.98 15.70
CA THR A 182 4.36 -7.16 16.41
C THR A 182 4.72 -8.46 15.69
N HIS A 183 4.74 -8.46 14.37
CA HIS A 183 5.14 -9.63 13.57
C HIS A 183 6.63 -9.98 13.72
N TYR A 184 7.46 -8.97 14.04
CA TYR A 184 8.91 -9.12 14.16
C TYR A 184 9.43 -9.35 15.57
N GLN A 185 8.58 -9.42 16.58
CA GLN A 185 9.00 -9.63 17.97
C GLN A 185 9.90 -10.86 18.12
N GLN A 186 9.57 -11.96 17.46
CA GLN A 186 10.38 -13.20 17.51
C GLN A 186 11.79 -13.00 16.91
N TYR A 187 11.88 -12.29 15.79
CA TYR A 187 13.17 -11.97 15.17
C TYR A 187 13.99 -11.00 16.01
N PHE A 188 13.32 -10.05 16.65
CA PHE A 188 13.98 -9.12 17.57
C PHE A 188 14.57 -9.85 18.79
N VAL A 189 13.80 -10.74 19.41
CA VAL A 189 14.28 -11.60 20.51
C VAL A 189 15.46 -12.45 20.04
N GLY A 190 15.37 -13.06 18.86
CA GLY A 190 16.48 -13.81 18.26
C GLY A 190 17.75 -12.97 18.09
N CYS A 191 17.63 -11.75 17.57
CA CYS A 191 18.75 -10.81 17.43
C CYS A 191 19.38 -10.47 18.78
N VAL A 192 18.57 -10.21 19.81
CA VAL A 192 19.06 -9.91 21.16
C VAL A 192 19.82 -11.09 21.75
N VAL A 193 19.26 -12.32 21.64
CA VAL A 193 19.91 -13.54 22.11
C VAL A 193 21.25 -13.76 21.40
N PHE A 194 21.30 -13.67 20.08
CA PHE A 194 22.56 -13.79 19.32
C PHE A 194 23.57 -12.71 19.68
N PHE A 195 23.11 -11.47 19.90
CA PHE A 195 23.98 -10.39 20.33
C PHE A 195 24.58 -10.65 21.72
N LEU A 196 23.79 -11.11 22.68
CA LEU A 196 24.27 -11.48 24.01
C LEU A 196 25.28 -12.65 23.96
N LEU A 197 25.01 -13.69 23.17
CA LEU A 197 25.94 -14.79 22.93
C LEU A 197 27.26 -14.31 22.31
N PHE A 198 27.16 -13.43 21.29
CA PHE A 198 28.35 -12.79 20.72
C PHE A 198 29.17 -12.07 21.78
N LEU A 199 28.51 -11.26 22.64
CA LEU A 199 29.16 -10.49 23.70
C LEU A 199 29.88 -11.42 24.70
N VAL A 200 29.23 -12.51 25.13
CA VAL A 200 29.82 -13.49 26.03
C VAL A 200 31.05 -14.16 25.40
N VAL A 201 30.95 -14.60 24.14
CA VAL A 201 32.05 -15.23 23.40
C VAL A 201 33.21 -14.25 23.22
N PHE A 202 32.89 -13.01 22.86
CA PHE A 202 33.87 -11.94 22.67
C PHE A 202 34.63 -11.63 23.97
N LEU A 203 33.91 -11.43 25.07
CA LEU A 203 34.51 -11.05 26.36
C LEU A 203 35.35 -12.18 26.98
N LYS A 204 34.88 -13.45 26.86
CA LYS A 204 35.59 -14.60 27.46
C LYS A 204 36.77 -15.11 26.65
N GLY A 205 36.79 -14.86 25.35
CA GLY A 205 37.77 -15.55 24.48
C GLY A 205 38.48 -14.66 23.44
N TYR A 206 38.46 -13.33 23.56
CA TYR A 206 38.97 -12.42 22.53
C TYR A 206 40.43 -12.63 22.14
N LYS A 207 41.24 -13.27 23.01
CA LYS A 207 42.66 -13.52 22.73
C LYS A 207 42.91 -14.65 21.73
N LYS A 208 41.98 -15.61 21.57
CA LYS A 208 42.11 -16.74 20.64
C LYS A 208 41.65 -16.39 19.24
N LYS A 209 42.44 -16.72 18.20
CA LYS A 209 42.08 -16.44 16.78
C LYS A 209 40.71 -17.05 16.41
N LEU A 210 40.44 -18.29 16.81
CA LEU A 210 39.18 -18.99 16.54
C LEU A 210 38.00 -18.27 17.19
N THR A 211 38.12 -17.80 18.43
CA THR A 211 37.05 -17.10 19.14
C THR A 211 36.72 -15.77 18.46
N ARG A 212 37.72 -15.05 17.95
CA ARG A 212 37.48 -13.82 17.17
C ARG A 212 36.75 -14.10 15.85
N LEU A 213 37.11 -15.21 15.18
CA LEU A 213 36.41 -15.62 13.94
C LEU A 213 34.94 -15.96 14.22
N ILE A 214 34.66 -16.76 15.25
CA ILE A 214 33.30 -17.13 15.67
C ILE A 214 32.53 -15.87 16.05
N ALA A 215 33.11 -14.97 16.84
CA ALA A 215 32.48 -13.71 17.20
C ALA A 215 32.18 -12.85 15.98
N GLY A 216 33.05 -12.78 14.99
CA GLY A 216 32.84 -12.09 13.74
C GLY A 216 31.65 -12.66 12.94
N ILE A 217 31.58 -13.99 12.84
CA ILE A 217 30.45 -14.67 12.17
C ILE A 217 29.12 -14.39 12.89
N MET A 218 29.09 -14.49 14.21
CA MET A 218 27.91 -14.19 15.02
C MET A 218 27.48 -12.74 14.86
N PHE A 219 28.43 -11.79 14.83
CA PHE A 219 28.15 -10.38 14.58
C PHE A 219 27.52 -10.15 13.20
N LEU A 220 28.06 -10.78 12.15
CA LEU A 220 27.49 -10.72 10.81
C LEU A 220 26.06 -11.29 10.75
N LEU A 221 25.81 -12.41 11.44
CA LEU A 221 24.47 -12.99 11.55
C LEU A 221 23.49 -12.06 12.28
N VAL A 222 23.95 -11.39 13.35
CA VAL A 222 23.13 -10.36 14.03
C VAL A 222 22.80 -9.23 13.07
N LEU A 223 23.77 -8.68 12.36
CA LEU A 223 23.55 -7.61 11.37
C LEU A 223 22.62 -8.04 10.25
N ASN A 224 22.70 -9.28 9.79
CA ASN A 224 21.81 -9.81 8.77
C ASN A 224 20.36 -9.94 9.27
N ASN A 225 20.17 -10.26 10.54
CA ASN A 225 18.85 -10.50 11.13
C ASN A 225 18.25 -9.28 11.83
N ILE A 226 18.86 -8.10 11.73
CA ILE A 226 18.25 -6.86 12.25
C ILE A 226 16.93 -6.61 11.50
N PRO A 227 15.76 -6.68 12.17
CA PRO A 227 14.46 -6.61 11.51
C PRO A 227 14.12 -5.24 10.94
N PHE A 228 14.88 -4.21 11.33
CA PHE A 228 14.60 -2.81 10.97
C PHE A 228 15.23 -2.37 9.64
N ARG A 229 15.92 -3.26 8.93
CA ARG A 229 16.70 -2.87 7.76
C ARG A 229 16.03 -3.15 6.41
N SER A 230 15.10 -4.10 6.37
CA SER A 230 14.29 -4.41 5.19
C SER A 230 13.10 -5.26 5.58
N SER A 231 11.99 -5.11 4.86
CA SER A 231 10.83 -5.97 5.04
C SER A 231 11.14 -7.38 4.50
N PRO A 232 10.97 -8.45 5.28
CA PRO A 232 11.16 -9.80 4.77
C PRO A 232 10.00 -10.22 3.85
N PHE A 233 10.29 -11.08 2.89
CA PHE A 233 9.30 -11.62 1.95
C PHE A 233 8.08 -12.27 2.61
N SER A 234 8.24 -12.91 3.77
CA SER A 234 7.13 -13.53 4.51
C SER A 234 6.05 -12.56 4.93
N GLN A 235 6.36 -11.28 5.00
CA GLN A 235 5.44 -10.21 5.36
C GLN A 235 4.31 -10.04 4.34
N TYR A 236 4.62 -10.23 3.06
CA TYR A 236 3.66 -10.02 1.96
C TYR A 236 2.73 -11.20 1.72
N LYS A 237 3.04 -12.38 2.24
CA LYS A 237 2.17 -13.56 2.13
C LYS A 237 0.88 -13.46 2.93
N GLY A 238 0.86 -12.63 3.97
CA GLY A 238 -0.31 -12.43 4.81
C GLY A 238 -1.20 -11.27 4.36
N ASP A 239 -0.70 -10.41 3.46
CA ASP A 239 -1.41 -9.21 2.99
C ASP A 239 -2.09 -9.43 1.62
N LEU A 240 -1.86 -10.60 0.98
CA LEU A 240 -2.49 -11.07 -0.26
C LEU A 240 -3.52 -12.16 0.02
#